data_ae759ec7d6f75c9eebaa5ef9775a2cef
#
_entry.id   ae759ec7d6f75c9eebaa5ef9775a2cef
#
_cell.length_a   1.000
_cell.length_b   1.000
_cell.length_c   1.000
_cell.angle_alpha   90.00
_cell.angle_beta   90.00
_cell.angle_gamma   90.00
#
_symmetry.space_group_name_H-M   'P 1'
#
loop_
_entity.id
_entity.type
_entity.pdbx_description
1 polymer ?
#
loop_
_entity_poly.entity_id
_entity_poly.type
_entity_poly.pdbx_seq_one_letter_code
_entity_poly.pdbx_strand_id
1 'polypeptide(L)'
;IFAYPSFSNEIKIRVIMKWDYEFDVVVVGTGNGALTSALCSHDGGAKTLVIEKSDQYGGTSATSGGGVWIPNNRYAKAENVDDSDQDARDYINSVSPEGKIKAELIETYISEGPKMIDYLHENSQVKYRNLAHYPDYFPDNPGGKEGNRSMEPEPINGSQLGNDLGKLREQHPQTAFTMGPINMNFTQVEGQLLLGALPGWKTLFAKLFTKYILDLPMRLKWGWKDRRLTMGNAGVARLVLSLRDRNVDIWTETAMTDLIDENGSVTGIKALRNNSEINIKASKGVILASGGFEKDQGLRDQYLPKPSKAEWSAANTYNTGDALKAALRLGADTHQMDTGWWSTVMKIPGQEKGWLSMVDKSMPGNFTVNKNGERFSNESQNYVSFVNDMFEKYAEGNPCAPCYMIFDSTFRKNRPCGPLLQASMQPDSAVPKEWWTPSFLSKGETLEELAEVAGIDKDGLLATQAKVNEYAKSGKDLDLKRGDTAYDRYYGDPSVSPNPCLAPLEKGPFYSMVLYPGEMGTAGGLVIDTHARGLNKEGNVIPGLYACGNCSTALLPTYPGPGSTLGPAMTFGYLAAKDITGANF
;
A
#
# COMPACT_ATOMS: atom_id res chain seq x y z
N ILE A 1 45.88 59.31 -19.99
CA ILE A 1 44.76 58.33 -19.85
C ILE A 1 45.42 57.08 -19.25
N PHE A 2 45.30 56.92 -17.97
CA PHE A 2 45.74 55.69 -17.29
C PHE A 2 44.59 54.73 -17.06
N ALA A 3 44.65 53.54 -17.63
CA ALA A 3 43.70 52.46 -17.39
C ALA A 3 44.10 51.72 -16.11
N TYR A 4 43.19 51.64 -15.13
CA TYR A 4 43.35 50.78 -13.95
C TYR A 4 42.85 49.37 -14.31
N PRO A 5 43.58 48.30 -13.97
CA PRO A 5 43.07 46.94 -14.09
C PRO A 5 42.17 46.65 -12.88
N SER A 6 40.92 46.32 -13.13
CA SER A 6 39.98 45.83 -12.14
C SER A 6 40.30 44.36 -11.83
N PHE A 7 40.96 44.07 -10.72
CA PHE A 7 41.02 42.74 -10.13
C PHE A 7 39.82 42.56 -9.20
N SER A 8 38.74 41.95 -9.66
CA SER A 8 37.71 41.38 -8.77
C SER A 8 38.13 39.97 -8.39
N ASN A 9 38.92 39.81 -7.34
CA ASN A 9 39.06 38.54 -6.65
C ASN A 9 37.81 38.32 -5.81
N GLU A 10 36.82 37.62 -6.36
CA GLU A 10 35.77 36.98 -5.55
C GLU A 10 36.43 35.90 -4.68
N ILE A 11 36.72 36.24 -3.43
CA ILE A 11 37.05 35.26 -2.41
C ILE A 11 35.77 34.46 -2.15
N LYS A 12 35.61 33.33 -2.83
CA LYS A 12 34.60 32.32 -2.45
C LYS A 12 35.02 31.79 -1.08
N ILE A 13 34.43 32.36 -0.04
CA ILE A 13 34.52 31.80 1.31
C ILE A 13 33.89 30.40 1.23
N ARG A 14 34.73 29.37 1.23
CA ARG A 14 34.30 27.99 1.36
C ARG A 14 33.77 27.83 2.77
N VAL A 15 32.46 27.93 2.97
CA VAL A 15 31.84 27.57 4.24
C VAL A 15 32.07 26.06 4.40
N ILE A 16 33.04 25.72 5.29
CA ILE A 16 33.29 24.33 5.63
C ILE A 16 32.02 23.84 6.36
N MET A 17 31.25 22.95 5.73
CA MET A 17 30.09 22.34 6.35
C MET A 17 30.53 21.58 7.61
N LYS A 18 29.90 21.89 8.75
CA LYS A 18 30.16 21.16 9.99
C LYS A 18 29.23 19.94 10.01
N TRP A 19 29.82 18.76 10.08
CA TRP A 19 29.13 17.50 10.24
C TRP A 19 29.01 17.15 11.72
N ASP A 20 27.80 16.79 12.16
CA ASP A 20 27.53 16.34 13.53
C ASP A 20 27.69 14.82 13.64
N TYR A 21 27.41 14.11 12.56
CA TYR A 21 27.58 12.66 12.45
C TYR A 21 28.08 12.26 11.06
N GLU A 22 28.80 11.13 10.99
CA GLU A 22 29.32 10.59 9.73
C GLU A 22 29.01 9.12 9.56
N PHE A 23 28.43 8.79 8.39
CA PHE A 23 28.11 7.45 7.92
C PHE A 23 28.55 7.31 6.45
N ASP A 24 28.60 6.07 5.94
CA ASP A 24 28.80 5.84 4.53
C ASP A 24 27.49 5.97 3.76
N VAL A 25 26.42 5.38 4.31
CA VAL A 25 25.09 5.40 3.72
C VAL A 25 24.08 5.88 4.75
N VAL A 26 23.24 6.83 4.33
CA VAL A 26 22.07 7.27 5.11
C VAL A 26 20.80 6.87 4.36
N VAL A 27 19.93 6.10 5.01
CA VAL A 27 18.65 5.69 4.49
C VAL A 27 17.55 6.49 5.16
N VAL A 28 16.71 7.16 4.36
CA VAL A 28 15.62 8.02 4.84
C VAL A 28 14.29 7.28 4.73
N GLY A 29 13.72 6.93 5.89
CA GLY A 29 12.48 6.16 6.04
C GLY A 29 12.70 4.75 6.58
N THR A 30 11.60 4.09 6.96
CA THR A 30 11.62 2.76 7.59
C THR A 30 10.60 1.78 6.97
N GLY A 31 10.15 2.04 5.75
CA GLY A 31 9.36 1.08 4.97
C GLY A 31 10.22 -0.11 4.51
N ASN A 32 9.59 -1.13 3.91
CA ASN A 32 10.30 -2.35 3.48
C ASN A 32 11.46 -2.06 2.53
N GLY A 33 11.30 -1.13 1.59
CA GLY A 33 12.40 -0.74 0.68
C GLY A 33 13.58 -0.13 1.43
N ALA A 34 13.30 0.77 2.39
CA ALA A 34 14.31 1.40 3.23
C ALA A 34 15.09 0.38 4.08
N LEU A 35 14.36 -0.49 4.80
CA LEU A 35 14.98 -1.48 5.68
C LEU A 35 15.75 -2.54 4.87
N THR A 36 15.27 -2.91 3.67
CA THR A 36 16.00 -3.79 2.74
C THR A 36 17.29 -3.14 2.26
N SER A 37 17.24 -1.86 1.84
CA SER A 37 18.43 -1.15 1.38
C SER A 37 19.46 -0.98 2.50
N ALA A 38 19.02 -0.69 3.73
CA ALA A 38 19.90 -0.56 4.89
C ALA A 38 20.59 -1.89 5.22
N LEU A 39 19.83 -3.00 5.22
CA LEU A 39 20.37 -4.34 5.45
C LEU A 39 21.46 -4.68 4.43
N CYS A 40 21.15 -4.54 3.14
CA CYS A 40 22.08 -4.85 2.07
C CYS A 40 23.29 -3.89 2.05
N SER A 41 23.09 -2.59 2.33
CA SER A 41 24.21 -1.63 2.43
C SER A 41 25.19 -2.01 3.54
N HIS A 42 24.67 -2.43 4.70
CA HIS A 42 25.52 -2.91 5.80
C HIS A 42 26.27 -4.18 5.40
N ASP A 43 25.58 -5.15 4.81
CA ASP A 43 26.19 -6.42 4.36
C ASP A 43 27.24 -6.20 3.27
N GLY A 44 27.08 -5.14 2.46
CA GLY A 44 28.10 -4.64 1.51
C GLY A 44 29.25 -3.89 2.17
N GLY A 45 29.34 -3.86 3.52
CA GLY A 45 30.44 -3.26 4.28
C GLY A 45 30.31 -1.76 4.56
N ALA A 46 29.16 -1.14 4.26
CA ALA A 46 28.96 0.30 4.55
C ALA A 46 28.50 0.52 6.00
N LYS A 47 29.07 1.55 6.65
CA LYS A 47 28.54 2.08 7.91
C LYS A 47 27.23 2.78 7.62
N THR A 48 26.10 2.12 7.95
CA THR A 48 24.76 2.52 7.55
C THR A 48 23.95 3.08 8.72
N LEU A 49 23.19 4.16 8.47
CA LEU A 49 22.19 4.73 9.37
C LEU A 49 20.84 4.75 8.72
N VAL A 50 19.79 4.38 9.46
CA VAL A 50 18.38 4.57 9.07
C VAL A 50 17.77 5.68 9.92
N ILE A 51 17.06 6.63 9.30
CA ILE A 51 16.31 7.66 10.02
C ILE A 51 14.81 7.58 9.72
N GLU A 52 14.00 7.86 10.74
CA GLU A 52 12.53 7.90 10.67
C GLU A 52 12.04 9.16 11.39
N LYS A 53 11.14 9.92 10.73
CA LYS A 53 10.66 11.18 11.32
C LYS A 53 9.65 10.99 12.45
N SER A 54 8.92 9.87 12.47
CA SER A 54 7.98 9.57 13.56
C SER A 54 8.66 8.84 14.71
N ASP A 55 7.95 8.71 15.81
CA ASP A 55 8.31 7.90 16.97
C ASP A 55 8.20 6.39 16.70
N GLN A 56 7.55 5.99 15.60
CA GLN A 56 7.30 4.61 15.22
C GLN A 56 7.87 4.31 13.82
N TYR A 57 8.56 3.18 13.70
CA TYR A 57 9.08 2.70 12.42
C TYR A 57 8.08 1.83 11.66
N GLY A 58 8.32 1.66 10.35
CA GLY A 58 7.61 0.77 9.44
C GLY A 58 6.71 1.46 8.43
N GLY A 59 6.40 2.74 8.60
CA GLY A 59 5.61 3.53 7.64
C GLY A 59 4.32 2.85 7.19
N THR A 60 3.92 3.03 5.94
CA THR A 60 2.76 2.36 5.32
C THR A 60 2.99 0.85 5.17
N SER A 61 4.24 0.39 5.05
CA SER A 61 4.56 -1.05 4.96
C SER A 61 4.07 -1.81 6.18
N ALA A 62 4.23 -1.28 7.41
CA ALA A 62 3.75 -1.91 8.63
C ALA A 62 2.22 -2.00 8.71
N THR A 63 1.51 -1.05 8.11
CA THR A 63 0.04 -1.02 8.14
C THR A 63 -0.61 -1.80 6.99
N SER A 64 0.18 -2.26 6.01
CA SER A 64 -0.29 -2.95 4.81
C SER A 64 -0.54 -4.44 5.01
N GLY A 65 -1.10 -5.10 3.98
CA GLY A 65 -1.16 -6.56 3.90
C GLY A 65 0.22 -7.24 3.82
N GLY A 66 1.30 -6.48 3.62
CA GLY A 66 2.68 -6.99 3.57
C GLY A 66 3.00 -7.87 2.36
N GLY A 67 2.08 -7.98 1.42
CA GLY A 67 2.28 -8.76 0.21
C GLY A 67 3.46 -8.24 -0.64
N VAL A 68 4.21 -9.16 -1.24
CA VAL A 68 5.31 -8.88 -2.17
C VAL A 68 5.05 -9.67 -3.44
N TRP A 69 4.89 -8.98 -4.56
CA TRP A 69 4.63 -9.59 -5.87
C TRP A 69 5.94 -9.70 -6.65
N ILE A 70 6.43 -10.90 -6.84
CA ILE A 70 7.65 -11.19 -7.62
C ILE A 70 7.39 -12.44 -8.44
N PRO A 71 7.38 -12.32 -9.76
CA PRO A 71 7.30 -13.49 -10.65
C PRO A 71 8.48 -14.42 -10.46
N ASN A 72 8.30 -15.69 -10.80
CA ASN A 72 9.36 -16.70 -10.81
C ASN A 72 10.16 -16.78 -9.48
N ASN A 73 9.50 -16.53 -8.34
CA ASN A 73 10.12 -16.49 -7.02
C ASN A 73 10.42 -17.90 -6.48
N ARG A 74 11.34 -17.98 -5.50
CA ARG A 74 11.78 -19.24 -4.87
C ARG A 74 10.66 -20.09 -4.26
N TYR A 75 9.61 -19.46 -3.70
CA TYR A 75 8.53 -20.17 -3.03
C TYR A 75 7.59 -20.84 -4.03
N ALA A 76 7.31 -20.19 -5.15
CA ALA A 76 6.59 -20.78 -6.28
C ALA A 76 7.39 -21.94 -6.89
N LYS A 77 8.71 -21.77 -7.08
CA LYS A 77 9.60 -22.85 -7.55
C LYS A 77 9.61 -24.07 -6.62
N ALA A 78 9.62 -23.83 -5.30
CA ALA A 78 9.60 -24.92 -4.32
C ALA A 78 8.28 -25.73 -4.36
N GLU A 79 7.20 -25.16 -4.84
CA GLU A 79 5.90 -25.80 -5.04
C GLU A 79 5.71 -26.33 -6.48
N ASN A 80 6.78 -26.30 -7.32
CA ASN A 80 6.77 -26.69 -8.73
C ASN A 80 5.74 -25.94 -9.57
N VAL A 81 5.53 -24.67 -9.27
CA VAL A 81 4.65 -23.80 -10.07
C VAL A 81 5.33 -23.42 -11.37
N ASP A 82 4.57 -23.55 -12.46
CA ASP A 82 5.02 -23.13 -13.80
C ASP A 82 4.88 -21.61 -13.95
N ASP A 83 5.98 -20.91 -13.76
CA ASP A 83 6.13 -19.46 -13.99
C ASP A 83 7.53 -19.19 -14.56
N SER A 84 7.64 -18.27 -15.50
CA SER A 84 8.88 -17.95 -16.19
C SER A 84 9.11 -16.46 -16.32
N ASP A 85 10.35 -16.07 -16.60
CA ASP A 85 10.69 -14.67 -16.88
C ASP A 85 9.97 -14.17 -18.14
N GLN A 86 9.67 -15.07 -19.10
CA GLN A 86 8.91 -14.72 -20.30
C GLN A 86 7.44 -14.45 -19.96
N ASP A 87 6.79 -15.31 -19.15
CA ASP A 87 5.43 -15.07 -18.68
C ASP A 87 5.33 -13.76 -17.90
N ALA A 88 6.33 -13.46 -17.06
CA ALA A 88 6.40 -12.21 -16.31
C ALA A 88 6.47 -10.99 -17.24
N ARG A 89 7.34 -11.09 -18.28
CA ARG A 89 7.51 -10.03 -19.29
C ARG A 89 6.23 -9.80 -20.07
N ASP A 90 5.63 -10.86 -20.59
CA ASP A 90 4.41 -10.79 -21.37
C ASP A 90 3.27 -10.19 -20.54
N TYR A 91 3.14 -10.60 -19.30
CA TYR A 91 2.14 -10.08 -18.39
C TYR A 91 2.34 -8.61 -18.06
N ILE A 92 3.53 -8.20 -17.62
CA ILE A 92 3.81 -6.79 -17.28
C ILE A 92 3.59 -5.90 -18.50
N ASN A 93 4.05 -6.32 -19.68
CA ASN A 93 3.84 -5.56 -20.91
C ASN A 93 2.36 -5.47 -21.30
N SER A 94 1.58 -6.54 -21.09
CA SER A 94 0.15 -6.57 -21.43
C SER A 94 -0.70 -5.60 -20.59
N VAL A 95 -0.23 -5.27 -19.37
CA VAL A 95 -0.94 -4.38 -18.44
C VAL A 95 -0.29 -3.01 -18.30
N SER A 96 0.92 -2.82 -18.83
CA SER A 96 1.64 -1.55 -18.75
C SER A 96 1.19 -0.60 -19.85
N PRO A 97 0.90 0.68 -19.53
CA PRO A 97 0.63 1.67 -20.55
C PRO A 97 1.86 1.86 -21.47
N GLU A 98 1.64 1.86 -22.77
CA GLU A 98 2.70 1.99 -23.77
C GLU A 98 3.56 3.25 -23.53
N GLY A 99 4.88 3.07 -23.52
CA GLY A 99 5.87 4.14 -23.36
C GLY A 99 5.97 4.78 -21.96
N LYS A 100 5.15 4.37 -20.99
CA LYS A 100 5.20 4.95 -19.63
C LYS A 100 6.30 4.35 -18.75
N ILE A 101 6.78 3.15 -19.06
CA ILE A 101 7.81 2.48 -18.26
C ILE A 101 8.95 2.07 -19.18
N LYS A 102 10.18 2.35 -18.76
CA LYS A 102 11.36 1.95 -19.50
C LYS A 102 11.52 0.42 -19.42
N ALA A 103 11.64 -0.22 -20.57
CA ALA A 103 11.79 -1.68 -20.69
C ALA A 103 12.96 -2.21 -19.85
N GLU A 104 14.05 -1.46 -19.78
CA GLU A 104 15.23 -1.82 -18.96
C GLU A 104 14.92 -1.96 -17.47
N LEU A 105 14.00 -1.17 -16.92
CA LEU A 105 13.58 -1.28 -15.51
C LEU A 105 12.71 -2.52 -15.28
N ILE A 106 11.86 -2.88 -16.26
CA ILE A 106 11.05 -4.11 -16.21
C ILE A 106 11.97 -5.33 -16.22
N GLU A 107 12.92 -5.39 -17.16
CA GLU A 107 13.90 -6.49 -17.25
C GLU A 107 14.75 -6.62 -15.98
N THR A 108 15.18 -5.48 -15.44
CA THR A 108 15.91 -5.44 -14.16
C THR A 108 15.07 -6.02 -13.03
N TYR A 109 13.80 -5.66 -12.94
CA TYR A 109 12.91 -6.18 -11.90
C TYR A 109 12.67 -7.69 -12.02
N ILE A 110 12.40 -8.18 -13.23
CA ILE A 110 12.19 -9.60 -13.50
C ILE A 110 13.43 -10.42 -13.13
N SER A 111 14.63 -9.92 -13.46
CA SER A 111 15.88 -10.64 -13.21
C SER A 111 16.40 -10.51 -11.78
N GLU A 112 16.25 -9.37 -11.13
CA GLU A 112 16.83 -9.09 -9.81
C GLU A 112 15.86 -9.29 -8.64
N GLY A 113 14.54 -9.21 -8.87
CA GLY A 113 13.54 -9.44 -7.84
C GLY A 113 13.64 -10.83 -7.18
N PRO A 114 13.72 -11.94 -7.95
CA PRO A 114 13.95 -13.27 -7.39
C PRO A 114 15.27 -13.38 -6.60
N LYS A 115 16.37 -12.79 -7.09
CA LYS A 115 17.68 -12.80 -6.42
C LYS A 115 17.63 -12.04 -5.08
N MET A 116 16.95 -10.90 -5.06
CA MET A 116 16.74 -10.13 -3.81
C MET A 116 16.01 -10.97 -2.76
N ILE A 117 14.94 -11.66 -3.14
CA ILE A 117 14.20 -12.55 -2.22
C ILE A 117 15.06 -13.71 -1.76
N ASP A 118 15.84 -14.33 -2.65
CA ASP A 118 16.77 -15.41 -2.32
C ASP A 118 17.80 -14.92 -1.29
N TYR A 119 18.43 -13.78 -1.56
CA TYR A 119 19.41 -13.17 -0.66
C TYR A 119 18.82 -12.91 0.73
N LEU A 120 17.66 -12.24 0.80
CA LEU A 120 17.01 -11.95 2.07
C LEU A 120 16.60 -13.21 2.83
N HIS A 121 16.10 -14.23 2.11
CA HIS A 121 15.73 -15.50 2.74
C HIS A 121 16.93 -16.21 3.38
N GLU A 122 18.08 -16.20 2.71
CA GLU A 122 19.25 -16.94 3.15
C GLU A 122 20.05 -16.20 4.23
N ASN A 123 20.11 -14.88 4.12
CA ASN A 123 21.02 -14.06 4.93
C ASN A 123 20.33 -13.23 6.02
N SER A 124 19.00 -13.38 6.23
CA SER A 124 18.27 -12.57 7.21
C SER A 124 17.11 -13.31 7.87
N GLN A 125 16.42 -12.60 8.78
CA GLN A 125 15.17 -13.08 9.42
C GLN A 125 13.96 -13.06 8.45
N VAL A 126 14.12 -12.52 7.23
CA VAL A 126 13.04 -12.38 6.26
C VAL A 126 12.62 -13.74 5.73
N LYS A 127 11.36 -14.12 5.96
CA LYS A 127 10.74 -15.34 5.45
C LYS A 127 9.35 -14.99 4.95
N TYR A 128 9.02 -15.52 3.79
CA TYR A 128 7.70 -15.40 3.17
C TYR A 128 7.07 -16.77 3.00
N ARG A 129 5.82 -16.80 2.67
CA ARG A 129 5.11 -17.97 2.17
C ARG A 129 4.29 -17.59 0.95
N ASN A 130 4.08 -18.56 0.10
CA ASN A 130 3.37 -18.39 -1.16
C ASN A 130 1.87 -18.12 -0.93
N LEU A 131 1.28 -17.27 -1.76
CA LEU A 131 -0.17 -17.06 -1.86
C LEU A 131 -0.69 -17.81 -3.08
N ALA A 132 -0.83 -19.13 -2.95
CA ALA A 132 -1.10 -20.06 -4.04
C ALA A 132 -2.38 -19.75 -4.85
N HIS A 133 -3.38 -19.12 -4.22
CA HIS A 133 -4.69 -18.88 -4.85
C HIS A 133 -5.01 -17.38 -5.01
N TYR A 134 -4.05 -16.49 -4.73
CA TYR A 134 -4.26 -15.07 -4.95
C TYR A 134 -3.84 -14.71 -6.37
N PRO A 135 -4.78 -14.48 -7.30
CA PRO A 135 -4.46 -14.29 -8.70
C PRO A 135 -3.80 -12.93 -8.96
N ASP A 136 -3.11 -12.83 -10.09
CA ASP A 136 -2.78 -11.55 -10.70
C ASP A 136 -4.07 -10.76 -10.95
N TYR A 137 -4.00 -9.44 -11.01
CA TYR A 137 -5.22 -8.60 -11.13
C TYR A 137 -5.85 -8.64 -12.52
N PHE A 138 -5.11 -9.11 -13.51
CA PHE A 138 -5.56 -9.33 -14.88
C PHE A 138 -5.17 -10.74 -15.33
N PRO A 139 -5.72 -11.79 -14.70
CA PRO A 139 -5.23 -13.16 -14.87
C PRO A 139 -5.43 -13.71 -16.29
N ASP A 140 -6.39 -13.15 -17.03
CA ASP A 140 -6.72 -13.56 -18.41
C ASP A 140 -5.80 -12.92 -19.47
N ASN A 141 -4.93 -11.99 -19.07
CA ASN A 141 -3.97 -11.36 -19.96
C ASN A 141 -2.78 -12.30 -20.27
N PRO A 142 -2.08 -12.12 -21.42
CA PRO A 142 -0.88 -12.90 -21.73
C PRO A 142 0.09 -12.96 -20.56
N GLY A 143 0.52 -14.16 -20.18
CA GLY A 143 1.42 -14.39 -19.06
C GLY A 143 0.81 -14.22 -17.66
N GLY A 144 -0.49 -13.89 -17.54
CA GLY A 144 -1.20 -13.79 -16.26
C GLY A 144 -1.31 -15.14 -15.55
N LYS A 145 -1.34 -15.13 -14.21
CA LYS A 145 -1.42 -16.34 -13.37
C LYS A 145 -2.57 -16.24 -12.35
N GLU A 146 -3.18 -17.37 -12.07
CA GLU A 146 -4.25 -17.47 -11.05
C GLU A 146 -3.70 -17.56 -9.62
N GLY A 147 -2.38 -17.32 -9.41
CA GLY A 147 -1.74 -17.29 -8.10
C GLY A 147 -0.23 -17.39 -8.15
N ASN A 148 0.38 -17.57 -6.97
CA ASN A 148 1.77 -17.92 -6.76
C ASN A 148 2.84 -16.83 -7.00
N ARG A 149 2.53 -15.70 -7.63
CA ARG A 149 3.47 -14.58 -7.77
C ARG A 149 3.54 -13.70 -6.54
N SER A 150 2.46 -13.66 -5.78
CA SER A 150 2.41 -12.93 -4.52
C SER A 150 2.81 -13.81 -3.35
N MET A 151 3.51 -13.22 -2.41
CA MET A 151 3.95 -13.84 -1.16
C MET A 151 3.53 -12.96 0.01
N GLU A 152 3.22 -13.56 1.16
CA GLU A 152 3.02 -12.83 2.41
C GLU A 152 4.11 -13.19 3.42
N PRO A 153 4.52 -12.24 4.32
CA PRO A 153 5.48 -12.54 5.37
C PRO A 153 4.94 -13.64 6.31
N GLU A 154 5.77 -14.60 6.63
CA GLU A 154 5.43 -15.58 7.67
C GLU A 154 5.19 -14.88 9.01
N PRO A 155 4.16 -15.26 9.78
CA PRO A 155 3.94 -14.74 11.11
C PRO A 155 5.17 -14.87 12.00
N ILE A 156 5.40 -13.87 12.87
CA ILE A 156 6.51 -13.86 13.83
C ILE A 156 6.03 -13.47 15.22
N ASN A 157 6.70 -13.96 16.25
CA ASN A 157 6.41 -13.55 17.62
C ASN A 157 7.06 -12.18 17.91
N GLY A 158 6.23 -11.15 18.07
CA GLY A 158 6.65 -9.77 18.34
C GLY A 158 7.45 -9.59 19.63
N SER A 159 7.40 -10.55 20.58
CA SER A 159 8.26 -10.51 21.79
C SER A 159 9.75 -10.49 21.46
N GLN A 160 10.15 -10.95 20.25
CA GLN A 160 11.54 -10.90 19.81
C GLN A 160 12.06 -9.48 19.63
N LEU A 161 11.17 -8.51 19.37
CA LEU A 161 11.52 -7.08 19.31
C LEU A 161 11.82 -6.49 20.69
N GLY A 162 11.41 -7.17 21.79
CA GLY A 162 11.62 -6.64 23.13
C GLY A 162 10.95 -5.27 23.33
N ASN A 163 11.69 -4.31 23.87
CA ASN A 163 11.18 -2.95 24.10
C ASN A 163 10.83 -2.19 22.80
N ASP A 164 11.39 -2.58 21.66
CA ASP A 164 11.11 -1.95 20.37
C ASP A 164 9.76 -2.38 19.76
N LEU A 165 9.05 -3.36 20.37
CA LEU A 165 7.71 -3.71 19.93
C LEU A 165 6.75 -2.51 19.96
N GLY A 166 6.91 -1.64 20.95
CA GLY A 166 6.12 -0.40 21.07
C GLY A 166 6.42 0.63 19.97
N LYS A 167 7.62 0.58 19.39
CA LYS A 167 8.02 1.46 18.28
C LYS A 167 7.59 0.94 16.91
N LEU A 168 7.17 -0.32 16.80
CA LEU A 168 6.60 -0.83 15.55
C LEU A 168 5.22 -0.21 15.35
N ARG A 169 5.04 0.49 14.22
CA ARG A 169 3.75 1.09 13.86
C ARG A 169 2.64 0.05 13.88
N GLU A 170 1.54 0.39 14.53
CA GLU A 170 0.38 -0.51 14.57
C GLU A 170 -0.18 -0.75 13.17
N GLN A 171 -0.57 -1.99 12.92
CA GLN A 171 -1.23 -2.35 11.69
C GLN A 171 -2.59 -1.65 11.57
N HIS A 172 -3.09 -1.53 10.34
CA HIS A 172 -4.41 -0.94 10.12
C HIS A 172 -5.49 -1.85 10.74
N PRO A 173 -6.53 -1.29 11.41
CA PRO A 173 -7.59 -2.10 12.01
C PRO A 173 -8.26 -3.12 11.06
N GLN A 174 -8.28 -2.86 9.77
CA GLN A 174 -8.82 -3.78 8.78
C GLN A 174 -7.97 -5.04 8.57
N THR A 175 -6.71 -5.08 9.03
CA THR A 175 -5.82 -6.23 8.97
C THR A 175 -5.77 -7.02 10.28
N ALA A 176 -6.68 -6.72 11.19
CA ALA A 176 -6.88 -7.40 12.46
C ALA A 176 -8.37 -7.43 12.83
N PHE A 177 -8.77 -8.40 13.63
CA PHE A 177 -10.08 -8.36 14.28
C PHE A 177 -9.99 -7.50 15.53
N THR A 178 -10.69 -6.35 15.51
CA THR A 178 -10.70 -5.39 16.62
C THR A 178 -12.08 -5.30 17.24
N MET A 179 -12.18 -5.56 18.55
CA MET A 179 -13.41 -5.40 19.32
C MET A 179 -13.07 -4.98 20.77
N GLY A 180 -13.35 -3.74 21.11
CA GLY A 180 -12.93 -3.17 22.38
C GLY A 180 -11.40 -3.25 22.57
N PRO A 181 -10.90 -3.85 23.66
CA PRO A 181 -9.47 -4.02 23.88
C PRO A 181 -8.85 -5.18 23.08
N ILE A 182 -9.68 -6.02 22.45
CA ILE A 182 -9.21 -7.16 21.65
C ILE A 182 -8.71 -6.65 20.32
N ASN A 183 -7.45 -6.97 20.00
CA ASN A 183 -6.85 -6.72 18.70
C ASN A 183 -6.10 -8.00 18.29
N MET A 184 -6.75 -8.84 17.48
CA MET A 184 -6.26 -10.16 17.08
C MET A 184 -5.86 -10.15 15.61
N ASN A 185 -4.60 -10.42 15.36
CA ASN A 185 -4.01 -10.39 14.03
C ASN A 185 -4.34 -11.65 13.23
N PHE A 186 -4.52 -11.49 11.93
CA PHE A 186 -4.68 -12.57 10.97
C PHE A 186 -3.78 -12.36 9.74
N THR A 187 -3.51 -13.40 9.00
CA THR A 187 -2.76 -13.37 7.74
C THR A 187 -3.69 -13.06 6.57
N GLN A 188 -3.17 -12.82 5.36
CA GLN A 188 -4.02 -12.56 4.19
C GLN A 188 -4.96 -13.73 3.91
N VAL A 189 -4.46 -14.97 3.95
CA VAL A 189 -5.29 -16.17 3.74
C VAL A 189 -6.36 -16.32 4.84
N GLU A 190 -5.99 -16.09 6.10
CA GLU A 190 -6.96 -16.11 7.21
C GLU A 190 -7.97 -14.97 7.07
N GLY A 191 -7.51 -13.79 6.66
CA GLY A 191 -8.35 -12.61 6.43
C GLY A 191 -9.40 -12.81 5.33
N GLN A 192 -9.07 -13.50 4.26
CA GLN A 192 -10.03 -13.84 3.21
C GLN A 192 -11.23 -14.63 3.77
N LEU A 193 -10.96 -15.65 4.60
CA LEU A 193 -12.01 -16.44 5.23
C LEU A 193 -12.82 -15.63 6.25
N LEU A 194 -12.15 -14.83 7.08
CA LEU A 194 -12.79 -14.07 8.17
C LEU A 194 -13.62 -12.89 7.64
N LEU A 195 -13.05 -12.08 6.76
CA LEU A 195 -13.70 -10.88 6.20
C LEU A 195 -14.81 -11.24 5.22
N GLY A 196 -14.62 -12.32 4.44
CA GLY A 196 -15.66 -12.86 3.58
C GLY A 196 -16.75 -13.62 4.31
N ALA A 197 -16.55 -13.97 5.59
CA ALA A 197 -17.38 -14.90 6.36
C ALA A 197 -17.59 -16.24 5.61
N LEU A 198 -16.54 -16.70 4.91
CA LEU A 198 -16.57 -17.90 4.05
C LEU A 198 -16.67 -19.18 4.87
N PRO A 199 -17.07 -20.32 4.27
CA PRO A 199 -17.17 -21.58 4.97
C PRO A 199 -15.92 -21.92 5.77
N GLY A 200 -16.08 -22.24 7.06
CA GLY A 200 -14.96 -22.52 8.00
C GLY A 200 -14.47 -21.32 8.83
N TRP A 201 -14.91 -20.10 8.56
CA TRP A 201 -14.46 -18.90 9.28
C TRP A 201 -14.68 -18.98 10.80
N LYS A 202 -15.79 -19.60 11.27
CA LYS A 202 -16.08 -19.75 12.71
C LYS A 202 -15.05 -20.61 13.43
N THR A 203 -14.65 -21.71 12.80
CA THR A 203 -13.60 -22.62 13.33
C THR A 203 -12.25 -21.93 13.37
N LEU A 204 -11.91 -21.20 12.29
CA LEU A 204 -10.69 -20.41 12.23
C LEU A 204 -10.69 -19.32 13.31
N PHE A 205 -11.78 -18.56 13.44
CA PHE A 205 -11.92 -17.53 14.48
C PHE A 205 -11.74 -18.12 15.87
N ALA A 206 -12.44 -19.22 16.20
CA ALA A 206 -12.30 -19.88 17.49
C ALA A 206 -10.84 -20.31 17.76
N LYS A 207 -10.15 -20.87 16.77
CA LYS A 207 -8.74 -21.24 16.88
C LYS A 207 -7.83 -20.04 17.15
N LEU A 208 -8.00 -18.94 16.41
CA LEU A 208 -7.21 -17.71 16.59
C LEU A 208 -7.51 -17.07 17.95
N PHE A 209 -8.78 -16.97 18.31
CA PHE A 209 -9.21 -16.42 19.59
C PHE A 209 -8.69 -17.22 20.78
N THR A 210 -8.71 -18.55 20.70
CA THR A 210 -8.12 -19.42 21.74
C THR A 210 -6.63 -19.15 21.89
N LYS A 211 -5.87 -19.07 20.79
CA LYS A 211 -4.44 -18.71 20.84
C LYS A 211 -4.23 -17.32 21.44
N TYR A 212 -5.08 -16.37 21.09
CA TYR A 212 -5.04 -15.01 21.62
C TYR A 212 -5.25 -14.99 23.14
N ILE A 213 -6.23 -15.75 23.67
CA ILE A 213 -6.52 -15.82 25.12
C ILE A 213 -5.43 -16.60 25.88
N LEU A 214 -4.91 -17.68 25.34
CA LEU A 214 -3.81 -18.43 25.96
C LEU A 214 -2.55 -17.59 26.15
N ASP A 215 -2.41 -16.49 25.40
CA ASP A 215 -1.33 -15.52 25.52
C ASP A 215 -1.56 -14.46 26.63
N LEU A 216 -2.66 -14.55 27.37
CA LEU A 216 -3.08 -13.56 28.39
C LEU A 216 -1.99 -13.23 29.42
N PRO A 217 -1.22 -14.21 30.00
CA PRO A 217 -0.18 -13.88 30.98
C PRO A 217 0.87 -12.91 30.46
N MET A 218 1.19 -13.01 29.19
CA MET A 218 2.18 -12.12 28.58
C MET A 218 1.58 -10.77 28.15
N ARG A 219 0.25 -10.71 27.93
CA ARG A 219 -0.45 -9.44 27.68
C ARG A 219 -0.47 -8.53 28.90
N LEU A 220 -0.52 -9.09 30.09
CA LEU A 220 -0.38 -8.34 31.34
C LEU A 220 1.02 -7.70 31.46
N LYS A 221 2.04 -8.28 30.83
CA LYS A 221 3.41 -7.76 30.82
C LYS A 221 3.67 -6.76 29.67
N TRP A 222 3.10 -6.99 28.48
CA TRP A 222 3.44 -6.29 27.23
C TRP A 222 2.28 -5.50 26.61
N GLY A 223 1.11 -5.44 27.27
CA GLY A 223 -0.09 -4.79 26.75
C GLY A 223 -0.95 -5.70 25.86
N TRP A 224 -2.08 -5.18 25.41
CA TRP A 224 -3.12 -5.94 24.69
C TRP A 224 -2.82 -6.16 23.21
N LYS A 225 -1.78 -5.55 22.65
CA LYS A 225 -1.33 -5.78 21.27
C LYS A 225 -1.06 -7.26 21.03
N ASP A 226 -1.56 -7.81 19.92
CA ASP A 226 -1.27 -9.19 19.55
C ASP A 226 0.23 -9.36 19.25
N ARG A 227 0.84 -10.34 19.89
CA ARG A 227 2.25 -10.65 19.67
C ARG A 227 2.49 -11.57 18.49
N ARG A 228 1.44 -12.18 17.97
CA ARG A 228 1.50 -12.82 16.67
C ARG A 228 1.46 -11.73 15.60
N LEU A 229 2.60 -11.21 15.22
CA LEU A 229 2.69 -10.25 14.12
C LEU A 229 2.48 -10.96 12.79
N THR A 230 1.67 -10.36 11.92
CA THR A 230 1.30 -10.89 10.60
C THR A 230 1.41 -9.79 9.55
N MET A 231 1.23 -10.13 8.29
CA MET A 231 1.17 -9.17 7.19
C MET A 231 2.34 -8.16 7.22
N GLY A 232 2.09 -6.87 6.98
CA GLY A 232 3.11 -5.82 6.97
C GLY A 232 3.88 -5.69 8.29
N ASN A 233 3.21 -5.89 9.43
CA ASN A 233 3.90 -5.90 10.74
C ASN A 233 4.95 -7.00 10.83
N ALA A 234 4.66 -8.22 10.31
CA ALA A 234 5.63 -9.29 10.29
C ALA A 234 6.81 -8.99 9.36
N GLY A 235 6.54 -8.43 8.17
CA GLY A 235 7.58 -8.06 7.21
C GLY A 235 8.56 -7.05 7.79
N VAL A 236 8.03 -5.96 8.34
CA VAL A 236 8.85 -4.90 8.98
C VAL A 236 9.60 -5.46 10.20
N ALA A 237 8.93 -6.23 11.07
CA ALA A 237 9.57 -6.80 12.25
C ALA A 237 10.76 -7.68 11.90
N ARG A 238 10.65 -8.53 10.86
CA ARG A 238 11.74 -9.39 10.39
C ARG A 238 12.92 -8.59 9.86
N LEU A 239 12.68 -7.51 9.11
CA LEU A 239 13.72 -6.61 8.63
C LEU A 239 14.40 -5.87 9.78
N VAL A 240 13.63 -5.33 10.75
CA VAL A 240 14.19 -4.66 11.94
C VAL A 240 15.02 -5.60 12.78
N LEU A 241 14.57 -6.84 13.00
CA LEU A 241 15.36 -7.86 13.69
C LEU A 241 16.67 -8.15 12.95
N SER A 242 16.63 -8.23 11.63
CA SER A 242 17.82 -8.46 10.80
C SER A 242 18.84 -7.31 10.90
N LEU A 243 18.36 -6.06 10.98
CA LEU A 243 19.21 -4.89 11.20
C LEU A 243 19.79 -4.87 12.62
N ARG A 244 19.00 -5.26 13.61
CA ARG A 244 19.46 -5.39 15.00
C ARG A 244 20.55 -6.45 15.14
N ASP A 245 20.41 -7.59 14.46
CA ASP A 245 21.44 -8.65 14.45
C ASP A 245 22.78 -8.15 13.89
N ARG A 246 22.74 -7.06 13.10
CA ARG A 246 23.88 -6.37 12.47
C ARG A 246 24.34 -5.10 13.21
N ASN A 247 23.66 -4.73 14.29
CA ASN A 247 23.90 -3.47 15.02
C ASN A 247 23.76 -2.22 14.13
N VAL A 248 22.84 -2.22 13.17
CA VAL A 248 22.50 -1.04 12.37
C VAL A 248 21.52 -0.16 13.13
N ASP A 249 21.87 1.10 13.31
CA ASP A 249 21.06 2.07 14.04
C ASP A 249 19.83 2.51 13.24
N ILE A 250 18.68 2.53 13.92
CA ILE A 250 17.44 3.15 13.44
C ILE A 250 17.10 4.31 14.39
N TRP A 251 17.23 5.53 13.89
CA TRP A 251 16.89 6.73 14.66
C TRP A 251 15.46 7.16 14.35
N THR A 252 14.54 6.94 15.27
CA THR A 252 13.20 7.54 15.25
C THR A 252 13.26 9.01 15.67
N GLU A 253 12.16 9.77 15.47
CA GLU A 253 12.06 11.21 15.79
C GLU A 253 13.21 12.02 15.15
N THR A 254 13.63 11.59 13.96
CA THR A 254 14.70 12.20 13.18
C THR A 254 14.19 12.47 11.76
N ALA A 255 13.69 13.67 11.54
CA ALA A 255 13.09 14.09 10.29
C ALA A 255 14.13 14.69 9.35
N MET A 256 14.34 14.12 8.16
CA MET A 256 15.11 14.79 7.12
C MET A 256 14.39 16.08 6.71
N THR A 257 15.09 17.20 6.74
CA THR A 257 14.57 18.51 6.32
C THR A 257 15.09 18.92 4.95
N ASP A 258 16.29 18.50 4.59
CA ASP A 258 16.87 18.78 3.27
C ASP A 258 18.01 17.82 2.91
N LEU A 259 18.37 17.78 1.62
CA LEU A 259 19.59 17.16 1.12
C LEU A 259 20.74 18.18 1.13
N ILE A 260 21.93 17.72 1.46
CA ILE A 260 23.17 18.51 1.37
C ILE A 260 23.91 18.06 0.13
N ASP A 261 24.19 19.01 -0.76
CA ASP A 261 25.00 18.77 -1.95
C ASP A 261 26.28 19.59 -1.95
N GLU A 262 27.35 19.01 -2.46
CA GLU A 262 28.62 19.67 -2.71
C GLU A 262 29.03 19.42 -4.16
N ASN A 263 29.16 20.49 -4.93
CA ASN A 263 29.53 20.44 -6.36
C ASN A 263 28.63 19.52 -7.22
N GLY A 264 27.34 19.51 -6.94
CA GLY A 264 26.35 18.69 -7.66
C GLY A 264 26.26 17.22 -7.23
N SER A 265 26.96 16.83 -6.15
CA SER A 265 26.89 15.51 -5.54
C SER A 265 26.21 15.58 -4.18
N VAL A 266 25.26 14.69 -3.90
CA VAL A 266 24.67 14.56 -2.57
C VAL A 266 25.69 13.93 -1.63
N THR A 267 26.04 14.66 -0.56
CA THR A 267 27.05 14.27 0.42
C THR A 267 26.48 14.04 1.81
N GLY A 268 25.19 14.29 2.01
CA GLY A 268 24.53 14.11 3.30
C GLY A 268 23.14 14.71 3.35
N ILE A 269 22.63 14.84 4.56
CA ILE A 269 21.30 15.39 4.85
C ILE A 269 21.34 16.39 6.00
N LYS A 270 20.40 17.33 5.98
CA LYS A 270 19.97 18.06 7.16
C LYS A 270 18.81 17.32 7.80
N ALA A 271 18.81 17.21 9.11
CA ALA A 271 17.74 16.58 9.84
C ALA A 271 17.40 17.36 11.12
N LEU A 272 16.13 17.24 11.54
CA LEU A 272 15.68 17.71 12.85
C LEU A 272 15.58 16.49 13.77
N ARG A 273 16.36 16.46 14.84
CA ARG A 273 16.38 15.42 15.85
C ARG A 273 16.23 16.02 17.24
N ASN A 274 15.23 15.60 18.00
CA ASN A 274 14.96 16.16 19.33
C ASN A 274 14.88 17.70 19.32
N ASN A 275 14.22 18.29 18.32
CA ASN A 275 14.11 19.74 18.09
C ASN A 275 15.46 20.48 17.83
N SER A 276 16.53 19.76 17.52
CA SER A 276 17.80 20.32 17.13
C SER A 276 18.15 19.99 15.70
N GLU A 277 18.56 20.97 14.92
CA GLU A 277 19.07 20.74 13.57
C GLU A 277 20.46 20.09 13.64
N ILE A 278 20.63 19.03 12.83
CA ILE A 278 21.89 18.31 12.70
C ILE A 278 22.20 18.06 11.22
N ASN A 279 23.51 18.00 10.91
CA ASN A 279 24.00 17.63 9.60
C ASN A 279 24.61 16.22 9.67
N ILE A 280 24.10 15.30 8.86
CA ILE A 280 24.56 13.92 8.80
C ILE A 280 25.26 13.71 7.46
N LYS A 281 26.57 13.41 7.49
CA LYS A 281 27.33 13.06 6.30
C LYS A 281 26.97 11.64 5.82
N ALA A 282 26.91 11.49 4.50
CA ALA A 282 26.76 10.22 3.82
C ALA A 282 27.85 10.09 2.74
N SER A 283 29.00 9.52 3.11
CA SER A 283 30.20 9.56 2.28
C SER A 283 30.06 8.83 0.94
N LYS A 284 29.12 7.87 0.85
CA LYS A 284 28.81 7.11 -0.37
C LYS A 284 27.48 7.52 -0.99
N GLY A 285 26.51 7.98 -0.17
CA GLY A 285 25.23 8.48 -0.70
C GLY A 285 24.05 8.36 0.26
N VAL A 286 22.94 8.93 -0.18
CA VAL A 286 21.63 8.96 0.52
C VAL A 286 20.61 8.16 -0.28
N ILE A 287 19.90 7.26 0.41
CA ILE A 287 18.81 6.46 -0.19
C ILE A 287 17.48 7.03 0.33
N LEU A 288 16.70 7.65 -0.56
CA LEU A 288 15.36 8.16 -0.26
C LEU A 288 14.33 7.05 -0.37
N ALA A 289 13.69 6.70 0.76
CA ALA A 289 12.71 5.63 0.86
C ALA A 289 11.59 5.95 1.89
N SER A 290 11.24 7.24 2.01
CA SER A 290 10.32 7.78 3.02
C SER A 290 8.84 7.79 2.61
N GLY A 291 8.47 7.10 1.53
CA GLY A 291 7.10 7.06 1.00
C GLY A 291 6.81 8.20 0.04
N GLY A 292 5.54 8.40 -0.29
CA GLY A 292 5.08 9.39 -1.24
C GLY A 292 4.62 10.71 -0.60
N PHE A 293 3.62 11.37 -1.27
CA PHE A 293 3.10 12.68 -0.85
C PHE A 293 1.59 12.67 -0.53
N GLU A 294 1.06 11.54 -0.14
CA GLU A 294 -0.37 11.26 0.03
C GLU A 294 -1.06 12.24 1.00
N LYS A 295 -0.32 12.74 1.99
CA LYS A 295 -0.84 13.62 3.04
C LYS A 295 -0.52 15.11 2.82
N ASP A 296 0.14 15.46 1.73
CA ASP A 296 0.34 16.86 1.32
C ASP A 296 -0.76 17.30 0.34
N GLN A 297 -1.73 18.09 0.83
CA GLN A 297 -2.84 18.55 0.00
C GLN A 297 -2.37 19.46 -1.16
N GLY A 298 -1.31 20.24 -0.96
CA GLY A 298 -0.76 21.10 -2.03
C GLY A 298 -0.20 20.28 -3.20
N LEU A 299 0.58 19.24 -2.93
CA LEU A 299 1.09 18.33 -3.96
C LEU A 299 -0.05 17.53 -4.61
N ARG A 300 -1.06 17.10 -3.83
CA ARG A 300 -2.26 16.44 -4.38
C ARG A 300 -3.01 17.36 -5.33
N ASP A 301 -3.17 18.62 -4.95
CA ASP A 301 -3.88 19.59 -5.78
C ASP A 301 -3.14 19.91 -7.08
N GLN A 302 -1.82 19.86 -7.03
CA GLN A 302 -0.96 20.09 -8.18
C GLN A 302 -0.95 18.91 -9.15
N TYR A 303 -0.93 17.67 -8.66
CA TYR A 303 -0.60 16.51 -9.48
C TYR A 303 -1.73 15.51 -9.67
N LEU A 304 -2.50 15.19 -8.61
CA LEU A 304 -3.44 14.06 -8.64
C LEU A 304 -4.77 14.43 -9.35
N PRO A 305 -5.43 13.43 -9.97
CA PRO A 305 -6.76 13.63 -10.57
C PRO A 305 -7.77 14.11 -9.53
N LYS A 306 -8.81 14.82 -10.00
CA LYS A 306 -9.86 15.39 -9.13
C LYS A 306 -11.13 14.53 -9.18
N PRO A 307 -11.86 14.45 -8.05
CA PRO A 307 -11.61 15.09 -6.75
C PRO A 307 -10.55 14.33 -5.94
N SER A 308 -9.67 15.05 -5.24
CA SER A 308 -8.59 14.47 -4.44
C SER A 308 -8.44 15.17 -3.09
N LYS A 309 -8.53 14.42 -1.99
CA LYS A 309 -8.38 14.95 -0.63
C LYS A 309 -7.47 14.06 0.21
N ALA A 310 -6.55 14.68 0.94
CA ALA A 310 -5.60 13.98 1.82
C ALA A 310 -6.31 13.16 2.92
N GLU A 311 -7.50 13.56 3.35
CA GLU A 311 -8.31 12.84 4.33
C GLU A 311 -8.88 11.50 3.82
N TRP A 312 -8.92 11.28 2.50
CA TRP A 312 -9.36 10.02 1.89
C TRP A 312 -8.24 8.99 1.76
N SER A 313 -7.01 9.39 2.05
CA SER A 313 -5.85 8.49 2.00
C SER A 313 -5.84 7.53 3.18
N ALA A 314 -5.62 6.24 2.90
CA ALA A 314 -5.36 5.21 3.91
C ALA A 314 -3.87 5.04 4.22
N ALA A 315 -3.01 5.81 3.58
CA ALA A 315 -1.57 5.78 3.79
C ALA A 315 -1.16 6.36 5.16
N ASN A 316 0.11 6.23 5.49
CA ASN A 316 0.69 6.78 6.71
C ASN A 316 0.58 8.32 6.72
N THR A 317 0.15 8.88 7.85
CA THR A 317 -0.06 10.32 8.06
C THR A 317 1.22 11.16 7.90
N TYR A 318 2.38 10.52 8.01
CA TYR A 318 3.69 11.16 7.84
C TYR A 318 4.19 11.24 6.39
N ASN A 319 3.45 10.71 5.41
CA ASN A 319 3.86 10.77 3.99
C ASN A 319 3.51 12.15 3.38
N THR A 320 4.40 13.11 3.56
CA THR A 320 4.22 14.53 3.20
C THR A 320 5.14 14.98 2.07
N GLY A 321 5.79 14.03 1.37
CA GLY A 321 6.63 14.34 0.20
C GLY A 321 7.94 15.05 0.52
N ASP A 322 8.48 14.95 1.74
CA ASP A 322 9.66 15.71 2.15
C ASP A 322 10.89 15.36 1.29
N ALA A 323 11.10 14.05 1.04
CA ALA A 323 12.20 13.58 0.19
C ALA A 323 12.05 14.04 -1.26
N LEU A 324 10.82 14.01 -1.80
CA LEU A 324 10.50 14.48 -3.14
C LEU A 324 10.84 15.99 -3.27
N LYS A 325 10.40 16.81 -2.32
CA LYS A 325 10.66 18.26 -2.30
C LYS A 325 12.15 18.56 -2.26
N ALA A 326 12.89 17.85 -1.42
CA ALA A 326 14.35 18.03 -1.30
C ALA A 326 15.07 17.64 -2.60
N ALA A 327 14.70 16.53 -3.24
CA ALA A 327 15.31 16.10 -4.49
C ALA A 327 14.95 17.03 -5.67
N LEU A 328 13.71 17.52 -5.74
CA LEU A 328 13.30 18.51 -6.75
C LEU A 328 14.12 19.79 -6.68
N ARG A 329 14.51 20.25 -5.47
CA ARG A 329 15.39 21.40 -5.28
C ARG A 329 16.76 21.18 -5.94
N LEU A 330 17.24 19.93 -6.01
CA LEU A 330 18.50 19.56 -6.68
C LEU A 330 18.32 19.29 -8.19
N GLY A 331 17.15 19.54 -8.75
CA GLY A 331 16.86 19.34 -10.18
C GLY A 331 16.56 17.90 -10.56
N ALA A 332 16.22 17.03 -9.60
CA ALA A 332 15.77 15.68 -9.90
C ALA A 332 14.51 15.68 -10.77
N ASP A 333 14.43 14.71 -11.68
CA ASP A 333 13.26 14.51 -12.53
C ASP A 333 12.20 13.66 -11.84
N THR A 334 10.95 13.83 -12.26
CA THR A 334 9.81 13.08 -11.73
C THR A 334 8.93 12.54 -12.83
N HIS A 335 8.29 11.40 -12.59
CA HIS A 335 7.40 10.78 -13.55
C HIS A 335 6.14 10.24 -12.87
N GLN A 336 5.03 10.11 -13.63
CA GLN A 336 3.74 9.55 -13.19
C GLN A 336 3.15 10.22 -11.93
N MET A 337 3.38 11.53 -11.78
CA MET A 337 2.96 12.30 -10.61
C MET A 337 1.43 12.36 -10.43
N ASP A 338 0.66 12.10 -11.49
CA ASP A 338 -0.79 12.02 -11.54
C ASP A 338 -1.37 10.67 -11.15
N THR A 339 -0.52 9.72 -10.72
CA THR A 339 -0.91 8.33 -10.48
C THR A 339 -0.81 7.96 -8.99
N GLY A 340 -1.68 7.08 -8.53
CA GLY A 340 -1.70 6.55 -7.16
C GLY A 340 -2.02 5.06 -7.12
N TRP A 341 -1.67 4.43 -6.01
CA TRP A 341 -2.10 3.08 -5.67
C TRP A 341 -3.54 3.16 -5.15
N TRP A 342 -4.45 3.35 -6.12
CA TRP A 342 -5.85 3.68 -5.88
C TRP A 342 -6.61 2.57 -5.17
N SER A 343 -7.50 2.92 -4.28
CA SER A 343 -8.52 2.05 -3.71
C SER A 343 -9.67 2.89 -3.20
N THR A 344 -10.89 2.37 -3.28
CA THR A 344 -12.03 3.01 -2.61
C THR A 344 -11.84 3.01 -1.11
N VAL A 345 -12.21 4.11 -0.48
CA VAL A 345 -12.04 4.36 0.95
C VAL A 345 -13.37 4.75 1.59
N MET A 346 -13.68 4.11 2.71
CA MET A 346 -14.72 4.51 3.64
C MET A 346 -14.13 5.48 4.65
N LYS A 347 -14.61 6.73 4.68
CA LYS A 347 -14.14 7.76 5.62
C LYS A 347 -14.96 7.67 6.90
N ILE A 348 -14.45 6.94 7.90
CA ILE A 348 -15.14 6.75 9.18
C ILE A 348 -15.16 8.09 9.94
N PRO A 349 -16.34 8.55 10.39
CA PRO A 349 -16.45 9.78 11.20
C PRO A 349 -15.53 9.75 12.43
N GLY A 350 -14.77 10.82 12.64
CA GLY A 350 -13.83 10.95 13.76
C GLY A 350 -12.51 10.17 13.63
N GLN A 351 -12.29 9.40 12.56
CA GLN A 351 -11.04 8.71 12.33
C GLN A 351 -10.17 9.43 11.28
N GLU A 352 -8.86 9.46 11.53
CA GLU A 352 -7.89 10.12 10.65
C GLU A 352 -7.61 9.30 9.38
N LYS A 353 -7.51 7.96 9.51
CA LYS A 353 -7.23 7.06 8.39
C LYS A 353 -8.51 6.55 7.75
N GLY A 354 -8.52 6.48 6.42
CA GLY A 354 -9.57 5.83 5.67
C GLY A 354 -9.49 4.30 5.77
N TRP A 355 -10.63 3.64 5.71
CA TRP A 355 -10.76 2.18 5.62
C TRP A 355 -10.87 1.76 4.16
N LEU A 356 -9.97 0.90 3.70
CA LEU A 356 -9.94 0.44 2.31
C LEU A 356 -11.09 -0.56 2.05
N SER A 357 -11.89 -0.30 1.03
CA SER A 357 -12.95 -1.22 0.59
C SER A 357 -12.48 -2.06 -0.59
N MET A 358 -11.74 -3.12 -0.30
CA MET A 358 -11.25 -4.07 -1.31
C MET A 358 -12.14 -5.31 -1.39
N VAL A 359 -12.38 -5.95 -0.25
CA VAL A 359 -13.17 -7.19 -0.15
C VAL A 359 -14.66 -6.90 -0.17
N ASP A 360 -15.10 -5.90 0.58
CA ASP A 360 -16.52 -5.62 0.83
C ASP A 360 -17.32 -5.45 -0.47
N LYS A 361 -16.81 -4.61 -1.40
CA LYS A 361 -17.49 -4.32 -2.66
C LYS A 361 -17.58 -5.53 -3.59
N SER A 362 -16.64 -6.48 -3.47
CA SER A 362 -16.57 -7.67 -4.33
C SER A 362 -17.50 -8.80 -3.86
N MET A 363 -17.98 -8.76 -2.61
CA MET A 363 -18.87 -9.78 -2.04
C MET A 363 -20.25 -9.79 -2.72
N PRO A 364 -20.90 -10.97 -2.85
CA PRO A 364 -22.28 -11.05 -3.38
C PRO A 364 -23.28 -10.41 -2.41
N GLY A 365 -24.37 -9.83 -2.97
CA GLY A 365 -25.44 -9.18 -2.20
C GLY A 365 -25.22 -7.69 -1.95
N ASN A 366 -24.39 -7.08 -2.77
CA ASN A 366 -24.24 -5.63 -2.87
C ASN A 366 -24.00 -5.21 -4.32
N PHE A 367 -24.18 -3.94 -4.59
CA PHE A 367 -23.72 -3.27 -5.81
C PHE A 367 -23.35 -1.81 -5.50
N THR A 368 -22.63 -1.16 -6.41
CA THR A 368 -22.17 0.22 -6.22
C THR A 368 -22.79 1.12 -7.28
N VAL A 369 -23.34 2.25 -6.86
CA VAL A 369 -23.96 3.25 -7.73
C VAL A 369 -23.38 4.64 -7.58
N ASN A 370 -23.51 5.45 -8.62
CA ASN A 370 -23.30 6.89 -8.61
C ASN A 370 -24.50 7.63 -7.96
N LYS A 371 -24.50 8.94 -7.95
CA LYS A 371 -25.59 9.75 -7.40
C LYS A 371 -26.91 9.63 -8.18
N ASN A 372 -26.84 9.22 -9.44
CA ASN A 372 -28.03 8.95 -10.28
C ASN A 372 -28.61 7.54 -10.05
N GLY A 373 -28.10 6.76 -9.13
CA GLY A 373 -28.53 5.38 -8.86
C GLY A 373 -28.04 4.36 -9.90
N GLU A 374 -27.04 4.69 -10.72
CA GLU A 374 -26.54 3.87 -11.82
C GLU A 374 -25.21 3.22 -11.47
N ARG A 375 -25.02 1.95 -11.84
CA ARG A 375 -23.72 1.29 -11.83
C ARG A 375 -22.84 1.84 -12.93
N PHE A 376 -21.54 1.95 -12.66
CA PHE A 376 -20.57 2.55 -13.58
C PHE A 376 -19.29 1.73 -13.76
N SER A 377 -19.05 0.74 -12.89
CA SER A 377 -17.85 -0.09 -12.89
C SER A 377 -18.13 -1.45 -12.25
N ASN A 378 -17.36 -2.48 -12.61
CA ASN A 378 -17.44 -3.82 -12.03
C ASN A 378 -16.93 -3.81 -10.57
N GLU A 379 -17.80 -4.06 -9.61
CA GLU A 379 -17.46 -4.03 -8.19
C GLU A 379 -16.44 -5.10 -7.78
N SER A 380 -16.35 -6.18 -8.53
CA SER A 380 -15.44 -7.29 -8.24
C SER A 380 -14.09 -7.18 -8.93
N GLN A 381 -13.92 -6.25 -9.90
CA GLN A 381 -12.60 -6.00 -10.49
C GLN A 381 -11.62 -5.46 -9.45
N ASN A 382 -10.32 -5.44 -9.78
CA ASN A 382 -9.31 -4.92 -8.88
C ASN A 382 -9.58 -3.46 -8.51
N TYR A 383 -9.20 -3.11 -7.29
CA TYR A 383 -9.55 -1.82 -6.69
C TYR A 383 -8.85 -0.62 -7.36
N VAL A 384 -7.70 -0.81 -8.01
CA VAL A 384 -7.02 0.26 -8.74
C VAL A 384 -7.82 0.61 -10.00
N SER A 385 -8.22 -0.41 -10.78
CA SER A 385 -9.06 -0.22 -11.97
C SER A 385 -10.40 0.40 -11.63
N PHE A 386 -11.04 -0.04 -10.54
CA PHE A 386 -12.32 0.53 -10.10
C PHE A 386 -12.22 2.05 -9.81
N VAL A 387 -11.16 2.51 -9.17
CA VAL A 387 -10.98 3.94 -8.87
C VAL A 387 -10.51 4.71 -10.11
N ASN A 388 -9.75 4.09 -11.01
CA ASN A 388 -9.47 4.69 -12.31
C ASN A 388 -10.76 4.95 -13.09
N ASP A 389 -11.70 3.99 -13.13
CA ASP A 389 -13.02 4.17 -13.72
C ASP A 389 -13.79 5.31 -13.04
N MET A 390 -13.68 5.44 -11.69
CA MET A 390 -14.30 6.58 -10.99
C MET A 390 -13.76 7.92 -11.50
N PHE A 391 -12.44 8.07 -11.63
CA PHE A 391 -11.85 9.32 -12.12
C PHE A 391 -12.19 9.60 -13.58
N GLU A 392 -12.12 8.59 -14.44
CA GLU A 392 -12.46 8.70 -15.86
C GLU A 392 -13.93 9.11 -16.04
N LYS A 393 -14.85 8.35 -15.42
CA LYS A 393 -16.28 8.65 -15.50
C LYS A 393 -16.65 9.99 -14.86
N TYR A 394 -16.01 10.35 -13.74
CA TYR A 394 -16.22 11.64 -13.11
C TYR A 394 -15.79 12.80 -14.03
N ALA A 395 -14.68 12.66 -14.73
CA ALA A 395 -14.22 13.65 -15.72
C ALA A 395 -15.18 13.78 -16.93
N GLU A 396 -15.92 12.71 -17.27
CA GLU A 396 -16.99 12.70 -18.27
C GLU A 396 -18.32 13.32 -17.77
N GLY A 397 -18.38 13.72 -16.51
CA GLY A 397 -19.58 14.31 -15.88
C GLY A 397 -20.47 13.33 -15.12
N ASN A 398 -20.05 12.05 -14.97
CA ASN A 398 -20.78 11.08 -14.17
C ASN A 398 -20.53 11.35 -12.66
N PRO A 399 -21.58 11.53 -11.82
CA PRO A 399 -21.41 11.87 -10.39
C PRO A 399 -21.06 10.65 -9.52
N CYS A 400 -19.98 9.94 -9.84
CA CYS A 400 -19.54 8.72 -9.18
C CYS A 400 -18.42 8.90 -8.13
N ALA A 401 -18.01 10.14 -7.83
CA ALA A 401 -16.97 10.41 -6.83
C ALA A 401 -17.44 11.46 -5.80
N PRO A 402 -18.03 11.01 -4.66
CA PRO A 402 -18.10 9.64 -4.15
C PRO A 402 -19.16 8.77 -4.83
N CYS A 403 -19.08 7.45 -4.59
CA CYS A 403 -20.11 6.48 -4.96
C CYS A 403 -20.69 5.79 -3.72
N TYR A 404 -21.74 5.01 -3.92
CA TYR A 404 -22.56 4.44 -2.85
C TYR A 404 -22.65 2.91 -3.01
N MET A 405 -22.14 2.16 -2.03
CA MET A 405 -22.29 0.72 -1.97
C MET A 405 -23.62 0.39 -1.28
N ILE A 406 -24.53 -0.23 -2.02
CA ILE A 406 -25.89 -0.58 -1.59
C ILE A 406 -25.93 -2.05 -1.20
N PHE A 407 -26.51 -2.36 -0.05
CA PHE A 407 -26.71 -3.74 0.42
C PHE A 407 -27.99 -3.88 1.26
N ASP A 408 -28.49 -5.09 1.41
CA ASP A 408 -29.72 -5.39 2.13
C ASP A 408 -29.48 -6.01 3.52
N SER A 409 -30.57 -6.31 4.22
CA SER A 409 -30.54 -6.96 5.54
C SER A 409 -29.90 -8.34 5.51
N THR A 410 -29.94 -9.06 4.39
CA THR A 410 -29.31 -10.37 4.22
C THR A 410 -27.78 -10.24 4.25
N PHE A 411 -27.24 -9.28 3.49
CA PHE A 411 -25.83 -8.95 3.52
C PHE A 411 -25.41 -8.49 4.92
N ARG A 412 -26.14 -7.52 5.50
CA ARG A 412 -25.88 -6.95 6.84
C ARG A 412 -25.85 -8.01 7.94
N LYS A 413 -26.69 -9.04 7.83
CA LYS A 413 -26.75 -10.15 8.79
C LYS A 413 -25.56 -11.07 8.71
N ASN A 414 -25.09 -11.34 7.50
CA ASN A 414 -24.17 -12.44 7.23
C ASN A 414 -22.72 -11.99 7.00
N ARG A 415 -22.50 -10.73 6.66
CA ARG A 415 -21.18 -10.22 6.23
C ARG A 415 -20.79 -8.94 6.95
N PRO A 416 -19.52 -8.74 7.26
CA PRO A 416 -19.01 -7.42 7.63
C PRO A 416 -18.97 -6.49 6.40
N CYS A 417 -18.95 -5.19 6.65
CA CYS A 417 -18.80 -4.15 5.63
C CYS A 417 -17.87 -3.06 6.16
N GLY A 418 -16.62 -3.06 5.76
CA GLY A 418 -15.63 -2.17 6.33
C GLY A 418 -15.52 -2.31 7.85
N PRO A 419 -15.69 -1.21 8.60
CA PRO A 419 -15.67 -1.24 10.06
C PRO A 419 -16.96 -1.79 10.70
N LEU A 420 -17.99 -2.02 9.89
CA LEU A 420 -19.28 -2.52 10.34
C LEU A 420 -19.25 -4.05 10.43
N LEU A 421 -19.25 -4.60 11.66
CA LEU A 421 -19.29 -6.05 11.87
C LEU A 421 -20.67 -6.61 11.49
N GLN A 422 -20.76 -7.93 11.27
CA GLN A 422 -22.04 -8.62 11.04
C GLN A 422 -23.08 -8.26 12.10
N ALA A 423 -24.35 -8.16 11.73
CA ALA A 423 -25.43 -7.76 12.65
C ALA A 423 -25.56 -8.69 13.88
N SER A 424 -25.15 -9.97 13.75
CA SER A 424 -25.08 -10.90 14.88
C SER A 424 -24.05 -10.53 15.95
N MET A 425 -23.01 -9.78 15.58
CA MET A 425 -21.94 -9.29 16.48
C MET A 425 -22.13 -7.82 16.84
N GLN A 426 -22.65 -7.01 15.91
CA GLN A 426 -22.90 -5.58 16.08
C GLN A 426 -24.26 -5.23 15.48
N PRO A 427 -25.37 -5.40 16.25
CA PRO A 427 -26.69 -4.97 15.80
C PRO A 427 -26.70 -3.46 15.56
N ASP A 428 -27.66 -2.97 14.75
CA ASP A 428 -27.74 -1.54 14.39
C ASP A 428 -27.77 -0.61 15.61
N SER A 429 -28.37 -1.06 16.73
CA SER A 429 -28.41 -0.33 18.00
C SER A 429 -27.03 -0.17 18.67
N ALA A 430 -26.04 -1.00 18.28
CA ALA A 430 -24.67 -0.95 18.78
C ALA A 430 -23.71 -0.22 17.81
N VAL A 431 -24.19 0.21 16.64
CA VAL A 431 -23.42 1.04 15.70
C VAL A 431 -23.32 2.45 16.28
N PRO A 432 -22.12 3.08 16.29
CA PRO A 432 -21.96 4.44 16.78
C PRO A 432 -22.94 5.41 16.11
N LYS A 433 -23.58 6.27 16.90
CA LYS A 433 -24.61 7.19 16.38
C LYS A 433 -24.08 8.15 15.33
N GLU A 434 -22.83 8.58 15.48
CA GLU A 434 -22.12 9.46 14.55
C GLU A 434 -21.82 8.81 13.18
N TRP A 435 -21.96 7.48 13.07
CA TRP A 435 -21.81 6.79 11.78
C TRP A 435 -23.06 6.90 10.90
N TRP A 436 -24.24 7.12 11.51
CA TRP A 436 -25.51 7.26 10.78
C TRP A 436 -25.61 8.65 10.15
N THR A 437 -24.94 8.84 9.03
CA THR A 437 -24.93 10.09 8.25
C THR A 437 -24.94 9.80 6.76
N PRO A 438 -25.54 10.68 5.92
CA PRO A 438 -25.53 10.52 4.46
C PRO A 438 -24.12 10.47 3.84
N SER A 439 -23.10 10.95 4.56
CA SER A 439 -21.70 10.94 4.13
C SER A 439 -20.91 9.67 4.52
N PHE A 440 -21.53 8.74 5.26
CA PHE A 440 -20.89 7.50 5.67
C PHE A 440 -21.80 6.28 5.58
N LEU A 441 -22.84 6.19 6.45
CA LEU A 441 -23.77 5.06 6.52
C LEU A 441 -25.22 5.54 6.60
N SER A 442 -26.05 5.10 5.67
CA SER A 442 -27.49 5.37 5.64
C SER A 442 -28.29 4.08 5.73
N LYS A 443 -29.54 4.19 6.19
CA LYS A 443 -30.50 3.09 6.30
C LYS A 443 -31.89 3.55 5.87
N GLY A 444 -32.64 2.70 5.18
CA GLY A 444 -34.06 2.86 4.86
C GLY A 444 -34.78 1.52 5.02
N GLU A 445 -36.03 1.52 5.45
CA GLU A 445 -36.83 0.27 5.53
C GLU A 445 -37.18 -0.23 4.13
N THR A 446 -37.31 0.69 3.16
CA THR A 446 -37.45 0.39 1.73
C THR A 446 -36.27 1.00 0.95
N LEU A 447 -36.11 0.61 -0.32
CA LEU A 447 -35.05 1.16 -1.17
C LEU A 447 -35.33 2.62 -1.53
N GLU A 448 -36.61 3.00 -1.64
CA GLU A 448 -37.03 4.38 -1.86
C GLU A 448 -36.65 5.29 -0.67
N GLU A 449 -36.92 4.84 0.57
CA GLU A 449 -36.50 5.55 1.77
C GLU A 449 -34.98 5.69 1.86
N LEU A 450 -34.24 4.61 1.50
CA LEU A 450 -32.80 4.66 1.46
C LEU A 450 -32.31 5.70 0.45
N ALA A 451 -32.90 5.73 -0.76
CA ALA A 451 -32.53 6.69 -1.81
C ALA A 451 -32.71 8.13 -1.32
N GLU A 452 -33.82 8.43 -0.63
CA GLU A 452 -34.09 9.76 -0.07
C GLU A 452 -33.05 10.13 1.01
N VAL A 453 -32.79 9.24 1.97
CA VAL A 453 -31.84 9.47 3.08
C VAL A 453 -30.40 9.62 2.56
N ALA A 454 -30.00 8.81 1.58
CA ALA A 454 -28.64 8.83 1.03
C ALA A 454 -28.45 9.93 -0.04
N GLY A 455 -29.53 10.55 -0.53
CA GLY A 455 -29.49 11.57 -1.58
C GLY A 455 -29.15 10.99 -2.95
N ILE A 456 -29.60 9.77 -3.26
CA ILE A 456 -29.44 9.03 -4.51
C ILE A 456 -30.73 9.16 -5.32
N ASP A 457 -30.63 9.24 -6.66
CA ASP A 457 -31.82 9.19 -7.51
C ASP A 457 -32.59 7.90 -7.32
N LYS A 458 -33.85 8.02 -6.94
CA LYS A 458 -34.72 6.89 -6.60
C LYS A 458 -34.99 5.97 -7.79
N ASP A 459 -35.35 6.55 -8.91
CA ASP A 459 -35.79 5.77 -10.08
C ASP A 459 -34.60 5.02 -10.69
N GLY A 460 -33.42 5.63 -10.75
CA GLY A 460 -32.19 4.99 -11.16
C GLY A 460 -31.79 3.85 -10.22
N LEU A 461 -31.89 4.06 -8.89
CA LEU A 461 -31.56 3.03 -7.90
C LEU A 461 -32.48 1.79 -8.00
N LEU A 462 -33.80 1.99 -8.16
CA LEU A 462 -34.77 0.92 -8.35
C LEU A 462 -34.54 0.16 -9.65
N ALA A 463 -34.27 0.86 -10.74
CA ALA A 463 -33.95 0.24 -12.03
C ALA A 463 -32.65 -0.59 -11.95
N THR A 464 -31.63 -0.09 -11.27
CA THR A 464 -30.38 -0.81 -11.05
C THR A 464 -30.59 -2.07 -10.22
N GLN A 465 -31.32 -1.99 -9.11
CA GLN A 465 -31.64 -3.15 -8.28
C GLN A 465 -32.35 -4.24 -9.08
N ALA A 466 -33.35 -3.88 -9.89
CA ALA A 466 -34.08 -4.82 -10.71
C ALA A 466 -33.15 -5.60 -11.66
N LYS A 467 -32.26 -4.89 -12.36
CA LYS A 467 -31.26 -5.51 -13.24
C LYS A 467 -30.29 -6.43 -12.49
N VAL A 468 -29.73 -5.95 -11.37
CA VAL A 468 -28.77 -6.74 -10.56
C VAL A 468 -29.43 -8.01 -10.05
N ASN A 469 -30.69 -7.96 -9.65
CA ASN A 469 -31.44 -9.14 -9.21
C ASN A 469 -31.68 -10.15 -10.35
N GLU A 470 -31.87 -9.68 -11.58
CA GLU A 470 -31.94 -10.56 -12.77
C GLU A 470 -30.58 -11.21 -13.05
N TYR A 471 -29.48 -10.44 -12.97
CA TYR A 471 -28.13 -10.97 -13.13
C TYR A 471 -27.76 -11.98 -12.05
N ALA A 472 -28.18 -11.76 -10.81
CA ALA A 472 -28.00 -12.72 -9.73
C ALA A 472 -28.71 -14.05 -10.00
N LYS A 473 -29.93 -14.02 -10.58
CA LYS A 473 -30.70 -15.22 -10.98
C LYS A 473 -30.06 -15.95 -12.15
N SER A 474 -29.63 -15.22 -13.18
CA SER A 474 -28.98 -15.78 -14.37
C SER A 474 -27.54 -16.21 -14.17
N GLY A 475 -26.86 -15.62 -13.18
CA GLY A 475 -25.42 -15.77 -12.93
C GLY A 475 -24.53 -14.98 -13.90
N LYS A 476 -25.11 -14.11 -14.72
CA LYS A 476 -24.36 -13.32 -15.71
C LYS A 476 -24.68 -11.84 -15.58
N ASP A 477 -23.66 -11.04 -15.32
CA ASP A 477 -23.71 -9.58 -15.37
C ASP A 477 -23.46 -9.12 -16.81
N LEU A 478 -24.53 -8.78 -17.52
CA LEU A 478 -24.45 -8.40 -18.94
C LEU A 478 -23.88 -7.00 -19.15
N ASP A 479 -23.98 -6.11 -18.13
CA ASP A 479 -23.53 -4.72 -18.23
C ASP A 479 -22.02 -4.60 -17.95
N LEU A 480 -21.52 -5.22 -16.86
CA LEU A 480 -20.18 -4.99 -16.32
C LEU A 480 -19.35 -6.26 -16.15
N LYS A 481 -19.89 -7.44 -16.52
CA LYS A 481 -19.19 -8.75 -16.50
C LYS A 481 -18.69 -9.17 -15.12
N ARG A 482 -19.37 -8.78 -14.05
CA ARG A 482 -18.99 -9.09 -12.67
C ARG A 482 -18.98 -10.61 -12.42
N GLY A 483 -17.83 -11.13 -12.00
CA GLY A 483 -17.63 -12.56 -11.74
C GLY A 483 -17.10 -13.37 -12.92
N ASP A 484 -16.74 -12.73 -14.03
CA ASP A 484 -16.24 -13.44 -15.23
C ASP A 484 -14.77 -13.88 -15.04
N THR A 485 -13.93 -13.08 -14.37
CA THR A 485 -12.49 -13.37 -14.20
C THR A 485 -12.20 -14.19 -12.93
N ALA A 486 -11.03 -14.83 -12.86
CA ALA A 486 -10.56 -15.51 -11.66
C ALA A 486 -10.35 -14.50 -10.50
N TYR A 487 -9.90 -13.28 -10.80
CA TYR A 487 -9.75 -12.23 -9.79
C TYR A 487 -11.10 -11.80 -9.20
N ASP A 488 -12.12 -11.57 -10.02
CA ASP A 488 -13.47 -11.24 -9.55
C ASP A 488 -13.98 -12.26 -8.53
N ARG A 489 -13.81 -13.56 -8.85
CA ARG A 489 -14.26 -14.68 -8.03
C ARG A 489 -13.43 -14.90 -6.77
N TYR A 490 -12.19 -14.40 -6.71
CA TYR A 490 -11.31 -14.59 -5.56
C TYR A 490 -11.91 -14.06 -4.25
N TYR A 491 -12.56 -12.90 -4.31
CA TYR A 491 -13.27 -12.32 -3.16
C TYR A 491 -14.77 -12.65 -3.15
N GLY A 492 -15.24 -13.43 -4.11
CA GLY A 492 -16.60 -13.93 -4.13
C GLY A 492 -16.87 -14.97 -3.04
N ASP A 493 -18.12 -15.37 -2.87
CA ASP A 493 -18.52 -16.45 -1.96
C ASP A 493 -18.77 -17.74 -2.75
N PRO A 494 -17.91 -18.76 -2.65
CA PRO A 494 -18.07 -20.00 -3.40
C PRO A 494 -19.33 -20.81 -3.03
N SER A 495 -20.02 -20.47 -1.94
CA SER A 495 -21.31 -21.08 -1.58
C SER A 495 -22.50 -20.46 -2.32
N VAL A 496 -22.29 -19.33 -3.00
CA VAL A 496 -23.31 -18.64 -3.80
C VAL A 496 -23.26 -19.13 -5.24
N SER A 497 -24.41 -19.56 -5.77
CA SER A 497 -24.56 -20.09 -7.12
C SER A 497 -25.73 -19.37 -7.82
N PRO A 498 -25.66 -19.15 -9.14
CA PRO A 498 -24.66 -19.67 -10.11
C PRO A 498 -23.37 -18.83 -10.23
N ASN A 499 -23.31 -17.61 -9.67
CA ASN A 499 -22.12 -16.75 -9.72
C ASN A 499 -21.72 -16.32 -8.30
N PRO A 500 -20.48 -16.62 -7.83
CA PRO A 500 -20.05 -16.32 -6.47
C PRO A 500 -19.98 -14.82 -6.14
N CYS A 501 -20.08 -13.93 -7.13
CA CYS A 501 -20.02 -12.48 -6.96
C CYS A 501 -21.41 -11.82 -6.98
N LEU A 502 -22.49 -12.57 -7.29
CA LEU A 502 -23.83 -12.03 -7.48
C LEU A 502 -24.85 -12.71 -6.56
N ALA A 503 -25.55 -11.90 -5.77
CA ALA A 503 -26.73 -12.35 -5.02
C ALA A 503 -27.79 -11.24 -5.04
N PRO A 504 -29.10 -11.61 -5.00
CA PRO A 504 -30.17 -10.61 -5.06
C PRO A 504 -30.23 -9.76 -3.79
N LEU A 505 -30.69 -8.51 -3.95
CA LEU A 505 -31.01 -7.57 -2.87
C LEU A 505 -32.54 -7.40 -2.84
N GLU A 506 -33.22 -8.08 -1.89
CA GLU A 506 -34.67 -8.14 -1.88
C GLU A 506 -35.29 -7.85 -0.49
N LYS A 507 -34.50 -7.83 0.57
CA LYS A 507 -35.02 -7.79 1.95
C LYS A 507 -34.58 -6.53 2.70
N GLY A 508 -35.55 -5.63 2.94
CA GLY A 508 -35.30 -4.51 3.86
C GLY A 508 -34.97 -4.93 5.30
N PRO A 509 -34.38 -4.04 6.08
CA PRO A 509 -33.93 -2.72 5.69
C PRO A 509 -32.75 -2.77 4.73
N PHE A 510 -32.62 -1.70 3.92
CA PHE A 510 -31.52 -1.48 3.01
C PHE A 510 -30.55 -0.46 3.58
N TYR A 511 -29.28 -0.56 3.14
CA TYR A 511 -28.20 0.27 3.64
C TYR A 511 -27.36 0.84 2.48
N SER A 512 -26.76 1.99 2.72
CA SER A 512 -25.79 2.61 1.82
C SER A 512 -24.52 2.97 2.58
N MET A 513 -23.37 2.52 2.08
CA MET A 513 -22.04 2.91 2.57
C MET A 513 -21.35 3.79 1.52
N VAL A 514 -20.86 4.96 1.93
CA VAL A 514 -20.18 5.90 1.01
C VAL A 514 -18.74 5.49 0.78
N LEU A 515 -18.34 5.42 -0.49
CA LEU A 515 -16.98 5.11 -0.94
C LEU A 515 -16.38 6.31 -1.66
N TYR A 516 -15.22 6.76 -1.20
CA TYR A 516 -14.46 7.86 -1.78
C TYR A 516 -13.30 7.32 -2.63
N PRO A 517 -12.87 8.03 -3.71
CA PRO A 517 -11.65 7.69 -4.44
C PRO A 517 -10.43 8.06 -3.59
N GLY A 518 -9.86 7.07 -2.96
CA GLY A 518 -8.68 7.19 -2.11
C GLY A 518 -7.52 6.34 -2.63
N GLU A 519 -6.47 6.22 -1.81
CA GLU A 519 -5.28 5.44 -2.18
C GLU A 519 -4.57 4.88 -0.95
N MET A 520 -3.70 3.91 -1.22
CA MET A 520 -2.73 3.35 -0.26
C MET A 520 -1.39 4.07 -0.32
N GLY A 521 -1.15 4.87 -1.34
CA GLY A 521 0.08 5.61 -1.60
C GLY A 521 0.05 6.28 -2.97
N THR A 522 0.85 7.34 -3.15
CA THR A 522 1.11 7.91 -4.48
C THR A 522 2.09 7.02 -5.25
N ALA A 523 1.93 6.94 -6.57
CA ALA A 523 2.77 6.13 -7.46
C ALA A 523 3.77 6.97 -8.23
N GLY A 524 3.55 8.28 -8.35
CA GLY A 524 4.52 9.23 -8.88
C GLY A 524 5.68 9.49 -7.94
N GLY A 525 6.87 9.72 -8.50
CA GLY A 525 8.08 9.99 -7.74
C GLY A 525 9.28 10.26 -8.63
N LEU A 526 10.47 10.19 -8.05
CA LEU A 526 11.74 10.46 -8.72
C LEU A 526 12.02 9.45 -9.84
N VAL A 527 12.49 9.93 -10.97
CA VAL A 527 13.00 9.07 -12.04
C VAL A 527 14.32 8.45 -11.58
N ILE A 528 14.42 7.13 -11.72
CA ILE A 528 15.61 6.36 -11.38
C ILE A 528 16.10 5.53 -12.57
N ASP A 529 17.34 5.09 -12.52
CA ASP A 529 17.88 4.10 -13.44
C ASP A 529 17.83 2.66 -12.88
N THR A 530 18.40 1.70 -13.58
CA THR A 530 18.46 0.28 -13.21
C THR A 530 19.23 -0.01 -11.92
N HIS A 531 20.00 0.96 -11.42
CA HIS A 531 20.76 0.90 -10.17
C HIS A 531 20.07 1.69 -9.03
N ALA A 532 18.86 2.17 -9.26
CA ALA A 532 18.09 3.03 -8.35
C ALA A 532 18.73 4.41 -8.09
N ARG A 533 19.65 4.88 -8.97
CA ARG A 533 20.22 6.22 -8.87
C ARG A 533 19.23 7.25 -9.38
N GLY A 534 19.07 8.36 -8.64
CA GLY A 534 18.20 9.47 -9.03
C GLY A 534 18.72 10.20 -10.27
N LEU A 535 17.82 10.51 -11.21
CA LEU A 535 18.17 11.22 -12.45
C LEU A 535 17.65 12.66 -12.43
N ASN A 536 18.37 13.56 -13.10
CA ASN A 536 17.90 14.91 -13.39
C ASN A 536 17.07 14.95 -14.68
N LYS A 537 16.53 16.13 -15.02
CA LYS A 537 15.66 16.33 -16.21
C LYS A 537 16.36 16.05 -17.54
N GLU A 538 17.69 16.11 -17.59
CA GLU A 538 18.50 15.79 -18.74
C GLU A 538 18.80 14.28 -18.83
N GLY A 539 18.35 13.48 -17.86
CA GLY A 539 18.59 12.04 -17.79
C GLY A 539 19.95 11.67 -17.19
N ASN A 540 20.69 12.62 -16.63
CA ASN A 540 21.98 12.37 -15.99
C ASN A 540 21.77 11.95 -14.52
N VAL A 541 22.65 11.08 -14.02
CA VAL A 541 22.68 10.66 -12.63
C VAL A 541 23.03 11.86 -11.76
N ILE A 542 22.27 12.06 -10.66
CA ILE A 542 22.66 12.95 -9.56
C ILE A 542 23.53 12.13 -8.61
N PRO A 543 24.86 12.38 -8.57
CA PRO A 543 25.77 11.54 -7.81
C PRO A 543 25.42 11.54 -6.31
N GLY A 544 25.48 10.36 -5.67
CA GLY A 544 25.16 10.19 -4.25
C GLY A 544 23.66 10.18 -3.92
N LEU A 545 22.77 10.33 -4.91
CA LEU A 545 21.32 10.28 -4.72
C LEU A 545 20.73 8.96 -5.24
N TYR A 546 20.04 8.24 -4.36
CA TYR A 546 19.29 7.00 -4.69
C TYR A 546 17.85 7.12 -4.21
N ALA A 547 16.93 6.39 -4.86
CA ALA A 547 15.54 6.34 -4.41
C ALA A 547 14.90 4.97 -4.66
N CYS A 548 14.01 4.57 -3.75
CA CYS A 548 13.18 3.36 -3.91
C CYS A 548 11.81 3.51 -3.24
N GLY A 549 10.91 2.57 -3.55
CA GLY A 549 9.52 2.64 -3.08
C GLY A 549 8.78 3.86 -3.63
N ASN A 550 7.81 4.41 -2.87
CA ASN A 550 7.01 5.53 -3.34
C ASN A 550 7.80 6.87 -3.40
N CYS A 551 9.08 6.91 -3.04
CA CYS A 551 9.97 8.03 -3.35
C CYS A 551 10.39 8.02 -4.83
N SER A 552 10.43 6.85 -5.48
CA SER A 552 10.69 6.70 -6.91
C SER A 552 9.39 6.51 -7.69
N THR A 553 9.43 6.82 -8.98
CA THR A 553 8.30 6.55 -9.87
C THR A 553 7.97 5.05 -9.90
N ALA A 554 6.68 4.74 -9.95
CA ALA A 554 6.21 3.36 -9.97
C ALA A 554 6.69 2.60 -11.20
N LEU A 555 7.26 1.42 -10.97
CA LEU A 555 7.57 0.46 -12.03
C LEU A 555 6.30 -0.22 -12.57
N LEU A 556 5.32 -0.46 -11.71
CA LEU A 556 4.12 -1.23 -12.01
C LEU A 556 2.86 -0.38 -11.76
N PRO A 557 2.63 0.73 -12.50
CA PRO A 557 1.59 1.73 -12.18
C PRO A 557 0.16 1.20 -12.27
N THR A 558 -0.08 0.14 -13.02
CA THR A 558 -1.38 -0.53 -13.13
C THR A 558 -1.68 -1.48 -11.99
N TYR A 559 -0.70 -1.75 -11.12
CA TYR A 559 -0.80 -2.67 -10.00
C TYR A 559 -1.16 -4.10 -10.44
N PRO A 560 -0.24 -4.81 -11.14
CA PRO A 560 -0.54 -6.10 -11.77
C PRO A 560 -0.90 -7.24 -10.81
N GLY A 561 -0.57 -7.13 -9.53
CA GLY A 561 -0.88 -8.14 -8.52
C GLY A 561 -0.66 -7.67 -7.08
N PRO A 562 -1.16 -8.43 -6.09
CA PRO A 562 -1.06 -8.05 -4.67
C PRO A 562 0.40 -7.98 -4.20
N GLY A 563 0.89 -6.77 -3.90
CA GLY A 563 2.28 -6.55 -3.50
C GLY A 563 3.16 -5.91 -4.57
N SER A 564 2.56 -5.40 -5.65
CA SER A 564 3.25 -4.70 -6.74
C SER A 564 3.88 -3.36 -6.34
N THR A 565 3.69 -2.91 -5.11
CA THR A 565 4.44 -1.79 -4.52
C THR A 565 5.67 -2.26 -3.76
N LEU A 566 5.51 -3.28 -2.91
CA LEU A 566 6.60 -3.72 -2.02
C LEU A 566 7.65 -4.53 -2.77
N GLY A 567 7.28 -5.31 -3.79
CA GLY A 567 8.22 -6.02 -4.65
C GLY A 567 9.26 -5.09 -5.27
N PRO A 568 8.85 -4.11 -6.09
CA PRO A 568 9.77 -3.12 -6.65
C PRO A 568 10.51 -2.31 -5.59
N ALA A 569 9.84 -1.88 -4.50
CA ALA A 569 10.46 -1.12 -3.43
C ALA A 569 11.68 -1.83 -2.81
N MET A 570 11.52 -3.13 -2.51
CA MET A 570 12.59 -3.95 -1.94
C MET A 570 13.66 -4.28 -2.98
N THR A 571 13.28 -4.57 -4.23
CA THR A 571 14.22 -4.88 -5.31
C THR A 571 15.12 -3.69 -5.62
N PHE A 572 14.55 -2.49 -5.81
CA PHE A 572 15.35 -1.29 -6.07
C PHE A 572 16.09 -0.79 -4.83
N GLY A 573 15.61 -1.07 -3.61
CA GLY A 573 16.38 -0.88 -2.38
C GLY A 573 17.63 -1.79 -2.30
N TYR A 574 17.50 -3.03 -2.72
CA TYR A 574 18.62 -3.98 -2.86
C TYR A 574 19.61 -3.53 -3.93
N LEU A 575 19.14 -3.07 -5.10
CA LEU A 575 19.98 -2.57 -6.19
C LEU A 575 20.71 -1.28 -5.81
N ALA A 576 20.07 -0.35 -5.11
CA ALA A 576 20.72 0.83 -4.55
C ALA A 576 21.90 0.44 -3.64
N ALA A 577 21.69 -0.54 -2.77
CA ALA A 577 22.75 -1.03 -1.87
C ALA A 577 23.89 -1.70 -2.64
N LYS A 578 23.61 -2.48 -3.68
CA LYS A 578 24.65 -3.07 -4.54
C LYS A 578 25.51 -2.01 -5.21
N ASP A 579 24.88 -1.01 -5.83
CA ASP A 579 25.61 0.04 -6.56
C ASP A 579 26.45 0.91 -5.59
N ILE A 580 25.83 1.38 -4.49
CA ILE A 580 26.47 2.29 -3.54
C ILE A 580 27.66 1.65 -2.79
N THR A 581 27.64 0.32 -2.61
CA THR A 581 28.71 -0.42 -1.93
C THR A 581 29.68 -1.09 -2.90
N GLY A 582 29.28 -1.31 -4.15
CA GLY A 582 30.02 -2.12 -5.13
C GLY A 582 29.99 -3.62 -4.80
N ALA A 583 29.12 -4.07 -3.89
CA ALA A 583 29.02 -5.46 -3.49
C ALA A 583 28.23 -6.31 -4.51
N ASN A 584 28.64 -7.56 -4.66
CA ASN A 584 27.86 -8.59 -5.35
C ASN A 584 27.30 -9.55 -4.28
N PHE A 585 26.00 -9.54 -4.13
CA PHE A 585 25.30 -10.42 -3.20
C PHE A 585 24.82 -11.70 -3.88
#